data_07d89171b17648794873f9bc68ed22f9
#
_entry.id   07d89171b17648794873f9bc68ed22f9
#
_cell.length_a   1.000
_cell.length_b   1.000
_cell.length_c   1.000
_cell.angle_alpha   90.00
_cell.angle_beta   90.00
_cell.angle_gamma   90.00
#
_symmetry.space_group_name_H-M   'P 1'
#
loop_
_entity.id
_entity.type
_entity.pdbx_description
1 polymer ?
#
loop_
_entity_poly.entity_id
_entity_poly.type
_entity_poly.pdbx_seq_one_letter_code
_entity_poly.pdbx_strand_id
1 'polypeptide(L)'
;MGARPAITSWLYQLQNYPDGRLDALARAPQPLAVIDLARDAGSSYFRRNEIEALRRSGKKVLAYFEIGSIENFRPEYGLLRHHAEDLILNRWNEWPDEYFVRYWDERWWTDVVRPRVDQALRAGFDGVYLDTPLAYEELDLSMVRGSTRDSLARAMVNLIVRISRYAKARQPGFWIVPQNSPELRMYSGYVSAIDGIGMEELFFQATDRPCVEDYCAENLANARALRDAGKLVLAVDYASRPDNIRTACRHYAEEHFAGNVTVVDLDKVKPPCRRA
;
A
#
# COMPACT_ATOMS: atom_id res chain seq x y z
N MET A 1 16.61 -26.10 6.05
CA MET A 1 15.63 -25.03 5.74
C MET A 1 16.14 -24.30 4.52
N GLY A 2 15.54 -24.47 3.34
CA GLY A 2 15.91 -23.75 2.13
C GLY A 2 15.63 -22.26 2.33
N ALA A 3 16.58 -21.40 1.98
CA ALA A 3 16.40 -19.97 1.96
C ALA A 3 15.18 -19.66 1.09
N ARG A 4 14.19 -18.91 1.62
CA ARG A 4 13.08 -18.42 0.78
C ARG A 4 13.67 -17.59 -0.34
N PRO A 5 13.21 -17.76 -1.60
CA PRO A 5 13.71 -16.95 -2.70
C PRO A 5 13.50 -15.47 -2.37
N ALA A 6 14.51 -14.66 -2.65
CA ALA A 6 14.43 -13.22 -2.47
C ALA A 6 13.24 -12.67 -3.30
N ILE A 7 12.43 -11.81 -2.71
CA ILE A 7 11.34 -11.13 -3.42
C ILE A 7 11.97 -10.03 -4.27
N THR A 8 12.02 -10.26 -5.58
CA THR A 8 12.61 -9.33 -6.56
C THR A 8 11.57 -8.74 -7.51
N SER A 9 10.34 -9.24 -7.45
CA SER A 9 9.20 -8.75 -8.23
C SER A 9 7.90 -9.04 -7.48
N TRP A 10 6.86 -8.30 -7.80
CA TRP A 10 5.57 -8.41 -7.15
C TRP A 10 4.43 -8.07 -8.11
N LEU A 11 3.21 -8.35 -7.68
CA LEU A 11 1.98 -8.08 -8.41
C LEU A 11 1.18 -7.02 -7.65
N TYR A 12 0.62 -6.07 -8.40
CA TYR A 12 -0.26 -5.04 -7.85
C TYR A 12 -1.52 -4.97 -8.71
N GLN A 13 -2.62 -5.52 -8.20
CA GLN A 13 -3.91 -5.50 -8.88
C GLN A 13 -5.01 -5.26 -7.84
N LEU A 14 -5.77 -4.19 -8.00
CA LEU A 14 -6.80 -3.77 -7.04
C LEU A 14 -8.22 -3.97 -7.56
N GLN A 15 -8.39 -4.21 -8.86
CA GLN A 15 -9.70 -4.31 -9.49
C GLN A 15 -9.68 -5.24 -10.72
N ASN A 16 -10.86 -5.43 -11.31
CA ASN A 16 -11.04 -6.16 -12.55
C ASN A 16 -10.50 -7.60 -12.50
N TYR A 17 -10.87 -8.33 -11.43
CA TYR A 17 -10.54 -9.76 -11.33
C TYR A 17 -11.47 -10.55 -12.27
N PRO A 18 -10.95 -11.24 -13.30
CA PRO A 18 -11.79 -11.99 -14.25
C PRO A 18 -12.66 -13.02 -13.52
N ASP A 19 -13.97 -12.98 -13.74
CA ASP A 19 -14.96 -13.82 -13.04
C ASP A 19 -14.89 -13.75 -11.50
N GLY A 20 -14.38 -12.63 -10.95
CA GLY A 20 -14.13 -12.45 -9.53
C GLY A 20 -13.04 -13.37 -8.96
N ARG A 21 -12.18 -13.97 -9.81
CA ARG A 21 -11.22 -15.03 -9.46
C ARG A 21 -9.78 -14.53 -9.48
N LEU A 22 -8.92 -15.16 -8.69
CA LEU A 22 -7.50 -14.83 -8.55
C LEU A 22 -6.58 -15.71 -9.43
N ASP A 23 -7.12 -16.43 -10.43
CA ASP A 23 -6.39 -17.42 -11.22
C ASP A 23 -5.23 -16.81 -12.02
N ALA A 24 -5.40 -15.59 -12.54
CA ALA A 24 -4.33 -14.89 -13.26
C ALA A 24 -3.16 -14.58 -12.34
N LEU A 25 -3.45 -14.09 -11.15
CA LEU A 25 -2.45 -13.83 -10.10
C LEU A 25 -1.76 -15.13 -9.67
N ALA A 26 -2.52 -16.21 -9.47
CA ALA A 26 -1.95 -17.51 -9.06
C ALA A 26 -0.96 -18.08 -10.08
N ARG A 27 -1.25 -17.93 -11.38
CA ARG A 27 -0.36 -18.40 -12.47
C ARG A 27 0.87 -17.53 -12.70
N ALA A 28 0.85 -16.27 -12.30
CA ALA A 28 1.97 -15.36 -12.48
C ALA A 28 3.18 -15.81 -11.64
N PRO A 29 4.43 -15.61 -12.10
CA PRO A 29 5.62 -16.14 -11.41
C PRO A 29 6.07 -15.29 -10.21
N GLN A 30 5.57 -14.06 -10.05
CA GLN A 30 5.98 -13.16 -8.97
C GLN A 30 5.63 -13.76 -7.60
N PRO A 31 6.54 -13.69 -6.60
CA PRO A 31 6.37 -14.36 -5.31
C PRO A 31 5.54 -13.55 -4.29
N LEU A 32 5.09 -12.35 -4.63
CA LEU A 32 4.26 -11.50 -3.78
C LEU A 32 3.13 -10.87 -4.60
N ALA A 33 1.94 -10.76 -4.01
CA ALA A 33 0.79 -10.08 -4.58
C ALA A 33 0.16 -9.13 -3.58
N VAL A 34 -0.14 -7.92 -4.02
CA VAL A 34 -0.99 -6.96 -3.33
C VAL A 34 -2.32 -6.90 -4.08
N ILE A 35 -3.40 -7.16 -3.37
CA ILE A 35 -4.78 -7.12 -3.88
C ILE A 35 -5.65 -6.34 -2.91
N ASP A 36 -6.74 -5.75 -3.40
CA ASP A 36 -7.71 -5.10 -2.51
C ASP A 36 -8.24 -6.08 -1.46
N LEU A 37 -8.65 -5.58 -0.31
CA LEU A 37 -9.27 -6.37 0.75
C LEU A 37 -10.57 -7.03 0.29
N ALA A 38 -11.31 -6.36 -0.63
CA ALA A 38 -12.53 -6.84 -1.24
C ALA A 38 -12.45 -6.75 -2.77
N ARG A 39 -12.96 -7.76 -3.50
CA ARG A 39 -12.86 -7.82 -4.98
C ARG A 39 -13.58 -6.70 -5.73
N ASP A 40 -14.52 -6.03 -5.07
CA ASP A 40 -15.32 -4.92 -5.58
C ASP A 40 -14.97 -3.59 -4.91
N ALA A 41 -13.86 -3.54 -4.18
CA ALA A 41 -13.50 -2.44 -3.27
C ALA A 41 -14.61 -2.07 -2.26
N GLY A 42 -15.59 -2.93 -2.09
CA GLY A 42 -16.76 -2.78 -1.24
C GLY A 42 -16.84 -3.86 -0.16
N SER A 43 -17.90 -4.65 -0.20
CA SER A 43 -18.19 -5.68 0.81
C SER A 43 -17.99 -7.12 0.32
N SER A 44 -17.64 -7.34 -0.95
CA SER A 44 -17.37 -8.67 -1.51
C SER A 44 -15.96 -9.16 -1.14
N TYR A 45 -15.74 -9.36 0.14
CA TYR A 45 -14.44 -9.80 0.66
C TYR A 45 -14.00 -11.14 0.08
N PHE A 46 -12.70 -11.27 -0.15
CA PHE A 46 -12.10 -12.57 -0.49
C PHE A 46 -12.24 -13.54 0.67
N ARG A 47 -12.60 -14.79 0.36
CA ARG A 47 -12.74 -15.85 1.36
C ARG A 47 -11.39 -16.46 1.69
N ARG A 48 -11.28 -17.06 2.86
CA ARG A 48 -10.04 -17.70 3.33
C ARG A 48 -9.50 -18.74 2.34
N ASN A 49 -10.36 -19.57 1.77
CA ASN A 49 -9.93 -20.60 0.81
C ASN A 49 -9.37 -20.01 -0.50
N GLU A 50 -9.83 -18.82 -0.91
CA GLU A 50 -9.32 -18.10 -2.09
C GLU A 50 -7.91 -17.56 -1.83
N ILE A 51 -7.70 -16.90 -0.68
CA ILE A 51 -6.39 -16.40 -0.27
C ILE A 51 -5.42 -17.57 -0.04
N GLU A 52 -5.84 -18.64 0.60
CA GLU A 52 -5.03 -19.83 0.78
C GLU A 52 -4.64 -20.51 -0.56
N ALA A 53 -5.54 -20.51 -1.55
CA ALA A 53 -5.22 -20.98 -2.89
C ALA A 53 -4.15 -20.13 -3.56
N LEU A 54 -4.24 -18.79 -3.45
CA LEU A 54 -3.23 -17.88 -3.95
C LEU A 54 -1.89 -18.05 -3.22
N ARG A 55 -1.90 -18.25 -1.90
CA ARG A 55 -0.70 -18.54 -1.11
C ARG A 55 -0.05 -19.88 -1.47
N ARG A 56 -0.86 -20.93 -1.74
CA ARG A 56 -0.35 -22.23 -2.21
C ARG A 56 0.34 -22.17 -3.57
N SER A 57 0.07 -21.15 -4.39
CA SER A 57 0.84 -20.90 -5.62
C SER A 57 2.26 -20.34 -5.38
N GLY A 58 2.69 -20.26 -4.12
CA GLY A 58 4.02 -19.80 -3.73
C GLY A 58 4.11 -18.30 -3.40
N LYS A 59 2.96 -17.62 -3.30
CA LYS A 59 2.92 -16.17 -3.07
C LYS A 59 2.73 -15.80 -1.61
N LYS A 60 3.34 -14.70 -1.21
CA LYS A 60 2.91 -13.90 -0.08
C LYS A 60 1.81 -12.94 -0.56
N VAL A 61 0.72 -12.81 0.20
CA VAL A 61 -0.45 -12.03 -0.22
C VAL A 61 -0.75 -10.94 0.80
N LEU A 62 -0.75 -9.68 0.37
CA LEU A 62 -1.04 -8.52 1.21
C LEU A 62 -2.39 -7.91 0.82
N ALA A 63 -3.18 -7.52 1.81
CA ALA A 63 -4.45 -6.83 1.62
C ALA A 63 -4.23 -5.32 1.55
N TYR A 64 -4.66 -4.71 0.44
CA TYR A 64 -4.66 -3.26 0.26
C TYR A 64 -5.88 -2.62 0.91
N PHE A 65 -5.68 -1.53 1.62
CA PHE A 65 -6.69 -0.54 1.99
C PHE A 65 -6.04 0.76 2.45
N GLU A 66 -6.77 1.88 2.29
CA GLU A 66 -6.37 3.22 2.71
C GLU A 66 -6.49 3.39 4.23
N ILE A 67 -5.58 4.17 4.84
CA ILE A 67 -5.55 4.47 6.29
C ILE A 67 -5.61 5.95 6.63
N GLY A 68 -5.31 6.84 5.68
CA GLY A 68 -5.35 8.29 5.84
C GLY A 68 -6.53 8.95 5.14
N SER A 69 -7.29 8.18 4.39
CA SER A 69 -8.41 8.62 3.57
C SER A 69 -9.52 7.57 3.52
N ILE A 70 -10.62 7.90 2.84
CA ILE A 70 -11.70 6.99 2.52
C ILE A 70 -12.30 7.31 1.16
N GLU A 71 -12.46 6.29 0.33
CA GLU A 71 -13.16 6.38 -0.95
C GLU A 71 -14.67 6.33 -0.74
N ASN A 72 -15.43 7.14 -1.48
CA ASN A 72 -16.88 7.31 -1.28
C ASN A 72 -17.71 6.05 -1.58
N PHE A 73 -17.14 5.08 -2.27
CA PHE A 73 -17.77 3.78 -2.58
C PHE A 73 -17.47 2.70 -1.53
N ARG A 74 -16.57 2.96 -0.56
CA ARG A 74 -16.32 2.03 0.56
C ARG A 74 -17.54 1.95 1.48
N PRO A 75 -17.89 0.78 2.00
CA PRO A 75 -19.06 0.61 2.88
C PRO A 75 -19.03 1.53 4.10
N GLU A 76 -17.85 1.77 4.65
CA GLU A 76 -17.66 2.59 5.85
C GLU A 76 -17.95 4.08 5.58
N TYR A 77 -17.81 4.55 4.33
CA TYR A 77 -18.09 5.95 4.00
C TYR A 77 -19.53 6.35 4.34
N GLY A 78 -20.49 5.51 3.96
CA GLY A 78 -21.90 5.72 4.29
C GLY A 78 -22.15 5.73 5.82
N LEU A 79 -21.50 4.84 6.55
CA LEU A 79 -21.57 4.80 8.01
C LEU A 79 -21.01 6.08 8.65
N LEU A 80 -19.84 6.52 8.20
CA LEU A 80 -19.20 7.75 8.69
C LEU A 80 -20.07 8.98 8.40
N ARG A 81 -20.64 9.09 7.21
CA ARG A 81 -21.56 10.18 6.86
C ARG A 81 -22.75 10.29 7.80
N HIS A 82 -23.22 9.19 8.35
CA HIS A 82 -24.38 9.18 9.26
C HIS A 82 -24.01 9.39 10.73
N HIS A 83 -22.87 8.88 11.19
CA HIS A 83 -22.57 8.79 12.62
C HIS A 83 -21.31 9.56 13.06
N ALA A 84 -20.44 9.90 12.12
CA ALA A 84 -19.15 10.52 12.40
C ALA A 84 -18.66 11.37 11.21
N GLU A 85 -19.54 12.18 10.64
CA GLU A 85 -19.24 13.01 9.46
C GLU A 85 -18.05 13.95 9.69
N ASP A 86 -17.82 14.36 10.93
CA ASP A 86 -16.68 15.19 11.35
C ASP A 86 -15.32 14.50 11.15
N LEU A 87 -15.28 13.18 10.94
CA LEU A 87 -14.06 12.47 10.57
C LEU A 87 -13.66 12.68 9.12
N ILE A 88 -14.62 12.98 8.24
CA ILE A 88 -14.36 13.21 6.81
C ILE A 88 -13.94 14.66 6.64
N LEU A 89 -12.76 14.85 6.03
CA LEU A 89 -12.14 16.15 5.83
C LEU A 89 -12.18 16.57 4.35
N ASN A 90 -11.14 17.25 3.88
CA ASN A 90 -11.07 17.70 2.50
C ASN A 90 -10.98 16.55 1.50
N ARG A 91 -11.61 16.78 0.36
CA ARG A 91 -11.52 15.89 -0.81
C ARG A 91 -10.12 15.94 -1.39
N TRP A 92 -9.64 14.81 -1.91
CA TRP A 92 -8.38 14.76 -2.64
C TRP A 92 -8.59 15.24 -4.08
N ASN A 93 -7.79 16.20 -4.52
CA ASN A 93 -7.96 16.80 -5.85
C ASN A 93 -7.57 15.83 -6.98
N GLU A 94 -6.58 14.98 -6.75
CA GLU A 94 -6.11 13.99 -7.73
C GLU A 94 -7.04 12.78 -7.84
N TRP A 95 -7.72 12.42 -6.73
CA TRP A 95 -8.66 11.31 -6.65
C TRP A 95 -10.03 11.80 -6.16
N PRO A 96 -10.90 12.28 -7.08
CA PRO A 96 -12.14 12.97 -6.73
C PRO A 96 -13.16 12.16 -5.92
N ASP A 97 -13.04 10.85 -5.88
CA ASP A 97 -13.92 9.98 -5.08
C ASP A 97 -13.37 9.71 -3.69
N GLU A 98 -12.24 10.31 -3.33
CA GLU A 98 -11.52 10.06 -2.09
C GLU A 98 -11.44 11.30 -1.21
N TYR A 99 -11.58 11.10 0.10
CA TYR A 99 -11.58 12.14 1.12
C TYR A 99 -10.57 11.79 2.21
N PHE A 100 -9.72 12.73 2.60
CA PHE A 100 -8.87 12.58 3.78
C PHE A 100 -9.70 12.54 5.05
N VAL A 101 -9.16 11.90 6.10
CA VAL A 101 -9.90 11.68 7.34
C VAL A 101 -9.09 12.09 8.57
N ARG A 102 -9.76 12.24 9.72
CA ARG A 102 -9.12 12.40 11.03
C ARG A 102 -8.56 11.06 11.51
N TYR A 103 -7.49 10.58 10.86
CA TYR A 103 -6.93 9.25 11.12
C TYR A 103 -6.35 9.08 12.55
N TRP A 104 -6.22 10.14 13.31
CA TRP A 104 -5.84 10.12 14.74
C TRP A 104 -7.01 9.98 15.70
N ASP A 105 -8.25 10.06 15.22
CA ASP A 105 -9.46 9.90 16.05
C ASP A 105 -9.66 8.41 16.36
N GLU A 106 -10.06 8.12 17.62
CA GLU A 106 -10.27 6.74 18.06
C GLU A 106 -11.40 6.04 17.29
N ARG A 107 -12.41 6.79 16.83
CA ARG A 107 -13.51 6.24 16.01
C ARG A 107 -13.00 5.72 14.66
N TRP A 108 -12.02 6.41 14.04
CA TRP A 108 -11.41 5.93 12.81
C TRP A 108 -10.74 4.56 13.01
N TRP A 109 -10.04 4.39 14.12
CA TRP A 109 -9.46 3.10 14.46
C TRP A 109 -10.55 2.04 14.72
N THR A 110 -11.56 2.33 15.55
CA THR A 110 -12.55 1.34 16.00
C THR A 110 -13.52 0.94 14.91
N ASP A 111 -13.89 1.88 14.05
CA ASP A 111 -14.99 1.70 13.11
C ASP A 111 -14.50 1.34 11.69
N VAL A 112 -13.24 1.67 11.36
CA VAL A 112 -12.69 1.45 10.02
C VAL A 112 -11.42 0.60 10.04
N VAL A 113 -10.30 1.11 10.62
CA VAL A 113 -8.99 0.47 10.44
C VAL A 113 -8.92 -0.90 11.10
N ARG A 114 -9.33 -1.01 12.37
CA ARG A 114 -9.33 -2.30 13.08
C ARG A 114 -10.19 -3.35 12.41
N PRO A 115 -11.45 -3.07 12.01
CA PRO A 115 -12.26 -4.03 11.25
C PRO A 115 -11.62 -4.52 9.96
N ARG A 116 -10.94 -3.64 9.21
CA ARG A 116 -10.21 -4.01 7.99
C ARG A 116 -9.01 -4.92 8.27
N VAL A 117 -8.23 -4.62 9.32
CA VAL A 117 -7.13 -5.50 9.77
C VAL A 117 -7.67 -6.86 10.22
N ASP A 118 -8.77 -6.88 10.98
CA ASP A 118 -9.42 -8.12 11.40
C ASP A 118 -9.93 -8.93 10.21
N GLN A 119 -10.45 -8.26 9.16
CA GLN A 119 -10.89 -8.92 7.93
C GLN A 119 -9.70 -9.55 7.18
N ALA A 120 -8.57 -8.84 7.07
CA ALA A 120 -7.36 -9.37 6.45
C ALA A 120 -6.84 -10.61 7.20
N LEU A 121 -6.80 -10.56 8.54
CA LEU A 121 -6.42 -11.70 9.39
C LEU A 121 -7.37 -12.89 9.20
N ARG A 122 -8.70 -12.66 9.24
CA ARG A 122 -9.71 -13.71 9.05
C ARG A 122 -9.62 -14.37 7.67
N ALA A 123 -9.40 -13.57 6.63
CA ALA A 123 -9.26 -14.06 5.26
C ALA A 123 -7.93 -14.79 5.01
N GLY A 124 -6.96 -14.70 5.93
CA GLY A 124 -5.70 -15.44 5.85
C GLY A 124 -4.64 -14.74 4.99
N PHE A 125 -4.71 -13.43 4.83
CA PHE A 125 -3.63 -12.65 4.25
C PHE A 125 -2.35 -12.77 5.08
N ASP A 126 -1.21 -12.60 4.42
CA ASP A 126 0.10 -12.61 5.08
C ASP A 126 0.48 -11.24 5.68
N GLY A 127 -0.28 -10.21 5.36
CA GLY A 127 -0.04 -8.85 5.79
C GLY A 127 -1.00 -7.86 5.15
N VAL A 128 -0.72 -6.57 5.37
CA VAL A 128 -1.47 -5.46 4.80
C VAL A 128 -0.55 -4.51 4.04
N TYR A 129 -1.09 -3.91 2.99
CA TYR A 129 -0.51 -2.84 2.20
C TYR A 129 -1.37 -1.60 2.43
N LEU A 130 -0.79 -0.61 3.11
CA LEU A 130 -1.53 0.50 3.70
C LEU A 130 -1.35 1.75 2.86
N ASP A 131 -2.42 2.15 2.19
CA ASP A 131 -2.41 3.33 1.35
C ASP A 131 -2.70 4.61 2.15
N THR A 132 -2.34 5.72 1.55
CA THR A 132 -2.52 7.11 2.00
C THR A 132 -1.85 7.52 3.31
N PRO A 133 -0.66 6.99 3.69
CA PRO A 133 0.11 7.62 4.75
C PRO A 133 0.41 9.10 4.49
N LEU A 134 0.48 9.52 3.22
CA LEU A 134 0.71 10.90 2.77
C LEU A 134 -0.36 11.91 3.22
N ALA A 135 -1.48 11.45 3.79
CA ALA A 135 -2.58 12.31 4.23
C ALA A 135 -2.13 13.49 5.11
N TYR A 136 -1.07 13.32 5.90
CA TYR A 136 -0.55 14.41 6.73
C TYR A 136 -0.04 15.60 5.89
N GLU A 137 0.34 15.40 4.64
CA GLU A 137 0.77 16.46 3.72
C GLU A 137 -0.41 17.13 3.01
N GLU A 138 -1.44 16.37 2.68
CA GLU A 138 -2.56 16.76 1.84
C GLU A 138 -3.76 17.36 2.61
N LEU A 139 -3.81 17.14 3.92
CA LEU A 139 -4.89 17.67 4.76
C LEU A 139 -4.93 19.20 4.71
N ASP A 140 -6.14 19.74 4.54
CA ASP A 140 -6.39 21.17 4.70
C ASP A 140 -6.26 21.55 6.19
N LEU A 141 -5.17 22.25 6.53
CA LEU A 141 -4.88 22.67 7.91
C LEU A 141 -5.96 23.58 8.50
N SER A 142 -6.77 24.25 7.67
CA SER A 142 -7.88 25.07 8.16
C SER A 142 -8.97 24.24 8.80
N MET A 143 -9.12 22.97 8.39
CA MET A 143 -10.09 22.00 8.95
C MET A 143 -9.59 21.30 10.22
N VAL A 144 -8.28 21.43 10.51
CA VAL A 144 -7.62 20.73 11.65
C VAL A 144 -6.84 21.72 12.50
N ARG A 145 -7.52 22.77 12.95
CA ARG A 145 -6.94 23.89 13.70
C ARG A 145 -6.07 23.40 14.87
N GLY A 146 -4.89 24.00 15.02
CA GLY A 146 -3.94 23.64 16.06
C GLY A 146 -3.00 22.46 15.70
N SER A 147 -3.23 21.81 14.56
CA SER A 147 -2.32 20.79 14.03
C SER A 147 -1.24 21.41 13.14
N THR A 148 -0.09 20.78 13.10
CA THR A 148 1.02 21.05 12.17
C THR A 148 1.30 19.83 11.32
N ARG A 149 1.99 19.98 10.19
CA ARG A 149 2.43 18.84 9.36
C ARG A 149 3.22 17.82 10.20
N ASP A 150 4.12 18.28 11.07
CA ASP A 150 4.88 17.41 11.97
C ASP A 150 3.98 16.66 12.97
N SER A 151 3.01 17.32 13.59
CA SER A 151 2.07 16.65 14.51
C SER A 151 1.20 15.62 13.80
N LEU A 152 0.77 15.92 12.56
CA LEU A 152 0.00 15.00 11.72
C LEU A 152 0.85 13.81 11.26
N ALA A 153 2.11 14.03 10.85
CA ALA A 153 3.04 12.95 10.51
C ALA A 153 3.27 12.01 11.70
N ARG A 154 3.47 12.54 12.92
CA ARG A 154 3.57 11.73 14.15
C ARG A 154 2.31 10.91 14.41
N ALA A 155 1.14 11.51 14.19
CA ALA A 155 -0.13 10.83 14.35
C ALA A 155 -0.28 9.67 13.34
N MET A 156 0.16 9.85 12.09
CA MET A 156 0.18 8.79 11.08
C MET A 156 1.13 7.66 11.47
N VAL A 157 2.34 7.98 11.93
CA VAL A 157 3.28 6.97 12.43
C VAL A 157 2.68 6.21 13.61
N ASN A 158 2.01 6.89 14.54
CA ASN A 158 1.34 6.25 15.68
C ASN A 158 0.25 5.28 15.23
N LEU A 159 -0.53 5.62 14.18
CA LEU A 159 -1.52 4.72 13.59
C LEU A 159 -0.85 3.48 13.00
N ILE A 160 0.21 3.65 12.19
CA ILE A 160 0.95 2.53 11.59
C ILE A 160 1.55 1.61 12.67
N VAL A 161 2.14 2.20 13.73
CA VAL A 161 2.66 1.44 14.90
C VAL A 161 1.52 0.68 15.59
N ARG A 162 0.35 1.30 15.75
CA ARG A 162 -0.83 0.67 16.35
C ARG A 162 -1.30 -0.52 15.51
N ILE A 163 -1.41 -0.36 14.20
CA ILE A 163 -1.75 -1.45 13.27
C ILE A 163 -0.77 -2.61 13.42
N SER A 164 0.54 -2.30 13.41
CA SER A 164 1.60 -3.30 13.53
C SER A 164 1.50 -4.09 14.84
N ARG A 165 1.38 -3.40 15.97
CA ARG A 165 1.24 -4.05 17.28
C ARG A 165 -0.02 -4.91 17.35
N TYR A 166 -1.14 -4.38 16.87
CA TYR A 166 -2.42 -5.08 16.90
C TYR A 166 -2.40 -6.36 16.06
N ALA A 167 -1.92 -6.27 14.84
CA ALA A 167 -1.89 -7.39 13.91
C ALA A 167 -0.86 -8.46 14.34
N LYS A 168 0.36 -8.05 14.69
CA LYS A 168 1.44 -8.96 15.08
C LYS A 168 1.19 -9.65 16.42
N ALA A 169 0.43 -9.06 17.32
CA ALA A 169 -0.03 -9.73 18.55
C ALA A 169 -0.98 -10.91 18.25
N ARG A 170 -1.70 -10.89 17.13
CA ARG A 170 -2.63 -11.95 16.69
C ARG A 170 -1.99 -12.96 15.75
N GLN A 171 -1.12 -12.48 14.87
CA GLN A 171 -0.39 -13.31 13.91
C GLN A 171 1.08 -12.82 13.86
N PRO A 172 1.97 -13.40 14.68
CA PRO A 172 3.40 -13.15 14.56
C PRO A 172 3.88 -13.37 13.12
N GLY A 173 4.62 -12.45 12.55
CA GLY A 173 5.04 -12.52 11.14
C GLY A 173 4.05 -11.94 10.13
N PHE A 174 2.95 -11.31 10.59
CA PHE A 174 2.07 -10.51 9.74
C PHE A 174 2.78 -9.25 9.26
N TRP A 175 2.79 -9.02 7.95
CA TRP A 175 3.55 -7.92 7.36
C TRP A 175 2.76 -6.61 7.34
N ILE A 176 3.47 -5.53 7.59
CA ILE A 176 2.97 -4.16 7.53
C ILE A 176 3.80 -3.42 6.49
N VAL A 177 3.15 -3.01 5.41
CA VAL A 177 3.79 -2.36 4.26
C VAL A 177 3.01 -1.09 3.93
N PRO A 178 3.40 0.08 4.46
CA PRO A 178 2.82 1.36 4.04
C PRO A 178 3.22 1.70 2.60
N GLN A 179 2.39 2.49 1.92
CA GLN A 179 2.65 3.00 0.59
C GLN A 179 3.09 4.46 0.65
N ASN A 180 4.17 4.80 -0.04
CA ASN A 180 4.71 6.15 -0.15
C ASN A 180 5.13 6.78 1.21
N SER A 181 5.40 8.08 1.24
CA SER A 181 5.87 8.84 2.43
C SER A 181 7.07 8.19 3.14
N PRO A 182 8.16 7.88 2.43
CA PRO A 182 9.30 7.18 2.99
C PRO A 182 10.08 8.02 4.00
N GLU A 183 9.88 9.35 4.05
CA GLU A 183 10.43 10.28 5.03
C GLU A 183 9.83 10.08 6.42
N LEU A 184 8.69 9.39 6.56
CA LEU A 184 8.16 8.97 7.86
C LEU A 184 9.14 8.09 8.63
N ARG A 185 10.16 7.53 7.97
CA ARG A 185 11.28 6.82 8.61
C ARG A 185 12.03 7.66 9.66
N MET A 186 11.94 8.98 9.56
CA MET A 186 12.56 9.91 10.50
C MET A 186 11.86 9.96 11.86
N TYR A 187 10.63 9.45 11.93
CA TYR A 187 9.84 9.43 13.16
C TYR A 187 10.05 8.12 13.94
N SER A 188 10.22 8.29 15.26
CA SER A 188 10.46 7.16 16.15
C SER A 188 9.35 6.11 16.08
N GLY A 189 9.74 4.85 15.98
CA GLY A 189 8.83 3.71 15.94
C GLY A 189 8.43 3.28 14.52
N TYR A 190 8.53 4.14 13.51
CA TYR A 190 8.10 3.80 12.15
C TYR A 190 8.88 2.61 11.58
N VAL A 191 10.22 2.72 11.52
CA VAL A 191 11.07 1.69 10.92
C VAL A 191 10.89 0.34 11.62
N SER A 192 10.74 0.32 12.94
CA SER A 192 10.54 -0.92 13.70
C SER A 192 9.14 -1.53 13.51
N ALA A 193 8.14 -0.72 13.14
CA ALA A 193 6.76 -1.19 12.94
C ALA A 193 6.55 -1.88 11.59
N ILE A 194 7.29 -1.48 10.54
CA ILE A 194 7.09 -1.92 9.17
C ILE A 194 7.99 -3.09 8.77
N ASP A 195 7.55 -3.89 7.81
CA ASP A 195 8.31 -4.99 7.21
C ASP A 195 8.81 -4.63 5.81
N GLY A 196 8.19 -3.66 5.17
CA GLY A 196 8.56 -3.10 3.88
C GLY A 196 7.85 -1.79 3.64
N ILE A 197 8.08 -1.21 2.47
CA ILE A 197 7.41 -0.02 1.97
C ILE A 197 7.06 -0.22 0.50
N GLY A 198 5.88 0.23 0.08
CA GLY A 198 5.51 0.40 -1.31
C GLY A 198 5.90 1.79 -1.79
N MET A 199 6.55 1.88 -2.94
CA MET A 199 6.96 3.15 -3.54
C MET A 199 6.45 3.24 -4.96
N GLU A 200 5.58 4.20 -5.22
CA GLU A 200 5.10 4.49 -6.55
C GLU A 200 5.95 5.57 -7.22
N GLU A 201 6.04 5.46 -8.55
CA GLU A 201 6.55 6.52 -9.41
C GLU A 201 7.96 7.01 -9.07
N LEU A 202 8.84 6.10 -8.64
CA LEU A 202 10.23 6.46 -8.35
C LEU A 202 11.01 6.89 -9.60
N PHE A 203 10.67 6.33 -10.76
CA PHE A 203 11.39 6.56 -12.02
C PHE A 203 10.49 7.06 -13.14
N PHE A 204 9.22 6.65 -13.16
CA PHE A 204 8.23 7.07 -14.14
C PHE A 204 6.89 7.37 -13.46
N GLN A 205 6.40 8.61 -13.63
CA GLN A 205 5.09 9.06 -13.15
C GLN A 205 4.07 9.14 -14.31
N ALA A 206 2.79 9.15 -13.95
CA ALA A 206 1.66 9.45 -14.83
C ALA A 206 1.78 8.81 -16.23
N THR A 207 2.18 7.56 -16.29
CA THR A 207 2.48 6.73 -17.46
C THR A 207 3.51 7.34 -18.41
N ASP A 208 4.69 6.71 -18.43
CA ASP A 208 5.80 7.02 -19.33
C ASP A 208 6.46 8.40 -19.14
N ARG A 209 6.12 9.17 -18.13
CA ARG A 209 6.79 10.45 -17.82
C ARG A 209 7.94 10.21 -16.84
N PRO A 210 9.20 10.51 -17.18
CA PRO A 210 10.30 10.38 -16.23
C PRO A 210 10.08 11.22 -14.97
N CYS A 211 10.39 10.67 -13.81
CA CYS A 211 10.38 11.36 -12.52
C CYS A 211 11.69 12.15 -12.39
N VAL A 212 11.64 13.47 -12.54
CA VAL A 212 12.82 14.35 -12.57
C VAL A 212 12.77 15.51 -11.57
N GLU A 213 11.67 15.64 -10.84
CA GLU A 213 11.47 16.64 -9.82
C GLU A 213 12.32 16.35 -8.57
N ASP A 214 12.60 17.35 -7.74
CA ASP A 214 13.45 17.21 -6.54
C ASP A 214 12.93 16.12 -5.59
N TYR A 215 11.62 16.02 -5.39
CA TYR A 215 11.03 15.00 -4.54
C TYR A 215 11.28 13.57 -5.03
N CYS A 216 11.51 13.36 -6.33
CA CYS A 216 11.85 12.02 -6.87
C CYS A 216 13.19 11.55 -6.31
N ALA A 217 14.18 12.44 -6.25
CA ALA A 217 15.50 12.15 -5.70
C ALA A 217 15.42 11.93 -4.17
N GLU A 218 14.60 12.72 -3.47
CA GLU A 218 14.38 12.58 -2.03
C GLU A 218 13.67 11.26 -1.69
N ASN A 219 12.63 10.90 -2.43
CA ASN A 219 11.93 9.63 -2.28
C ASN A 219 12.86 8.44 -2.50
N LEU A 220 13.68 8.49 -3.56
CA LEU A 220 14.67 7.45 -3.83
C LEU A 220 15.71 7.34 -2.71
N ALA A 221 16.22 8.47 -2.19
CA ALA A 221 17.16 8.47 -1.08
C ALA A 221 16.55 7.88 0.20
N ASN A 222 15.30 8.22 0.52
CA ASN A 222 14.58 7.68 1.66
C ASN A 222 14.27 6.17 1.48
N ALA A 223 13.89 5.73 0.27
CA ALA A 223 13.67 4.32 -0.04
C ALA A 223 14.97 3.49 0.12
N ARG A 224 16.11 4.03 -0.34
CA ARG A 224 17.43 3.43 -0.12
C ARG A 224 17.75 3.28 1.36
N ALA A 225 17.49 4.31 2.17
CA ALA A 225 17.72 4.25 3.61
C ALA A 225 16.85 3.18 4.30
N LEU A 226 15.61 2.99 3.86
CA LEU A 226 14.75 1.91 4.36
C LEU A 226 15.25 0.53 3.92
N ARG A 227 15.68 0.36 2.67
CA ARG A 227 16.34 -0.87 2.18
C ARG A 227 17.57 -1.20 3.04
N ASP A 228 18.43 -0.21 3.28
CA ASP A 228 19.67 -0.37 4.06
C ASP A 228 19.38 -0.68 5.53
N ALA A 229 18.20 -0.27 6.03
CA ALA A 229 17.67 -0.70 7.33
C ALA A 229 17.01 -2.10 7.30
N GLY A 230 17.16 -2.85 6.19
CA GLY A 230 16.67 -4.21 6.04
C GLY A 230 15.16 -4.30 5.70
N LYS A 231 14.53 -3.21 5.24
CA LYS A 231 13.13 -3.23 4.82
C LYS A 231 13.00 -3.59 3.35
N LEU A 232 11.96 -4.37 3.01
CA LEU A 232 11.64 -4.67 1.63
C LEU A 232 11.09 -3.40 0.96
N VAL A 233 11.63 -3.02 -0.20
CA VAL A 233 11.08 -1.94 -1.02
C VAL A 233 10.35 -2.57 -2.20
N LEU A 234 9.04 -2.35 -2.27
CA LEU A 234 8.16 -2.75 -3.36
C LEU A 234 7.99 -1.54 -4.28
N ALA A 235 8.80 -1.44 -5.31
CA ALA A 235 8.75 -0.32 -6.25
C ALA A 235 7.78 -0.62 -7.40
N VAL A 236 6.95 0.36 -7.74
CA VAL A 236 6.06 0.31 -8.91
C VAL A 236 6.15 1.60 -9.69
N ASP A 237 6.30 1.46 -11.01
CA ASP A 237 6.27 2.57 -11.94
C ASP A 237 5.24 2.32 -13.04
N TYR A 238 4.68 3.38 -13.57
CA TYR A 238 3.66 3.33 -14.61
C TYR A 238 4.29 3.62 -15.96
N ALA A 239 4.44 2.56 -16.76
CA ALA A 239 5.01 2.66 -18.09
C ALA A 239 4.40 1.66 -19.07
N SER A 240 4.21 2.11 -20.31
CA SER A 240 3.69 1.33 -21.42
C SER A 240 4.71 1.15 -22.54
N ARG A 241 5.66 2.08 -22.69
CA ARG A 241 6.72 2.03 -23.70
C ARG A 241 7.76 0.99 -23.31
N PRO A 242 8.14 0.07 -24.23
CA PRO A 242 9.10 -0.98 -23.94
C PRO A 242 10.45 -0.47 -23.39
N ASP A 243 10.93 0.69 -23.86
CA ASP A 243 12.18 1.29 -23.37
C ASP A 243 12.08 1.76 -21.93
N ASN A 244 10.96 2.40 -21.56
CA ASN A 244 10.70 2.87 -20.20
C ASN A 244 10.52 1.69 -19.24
N ILE A 245 9.81 0.63 -19.67
CA ILE A 245 9.69 -0.63 -18.91
C ILE A 245 11.08 -1.22 -18.63
N ARG A 246 11.95 -1.30 -19.67
CA ARG A 246 13.32 -1.81 -19.50
C ARG A 246 14.15 -0.94 -18.56
N THR A 247 14.00 0.38 -18.67
CA THR A 247 14.70 1.35 -17.82
C THR A 247 14.28 1.22 -16.36
N ALA A 248 12.97 1.18 -16.06
CA ALA A 248 12.47 0.96 -14.70
C ALA A 248 12.99 -0.36 -14.13
N CYS A 249 12.88 -1.46 -14.90
CA CYS A 249 13.36 -2.77 -14.49
C CYS A 249 14.87 -2.80 -14.18
N ARG A 250 15.68 -2.09 -14.97
CA ARG A 250 17.11 -1.95 -14.69
C ARG A 250 17.37 -1.20 -13.39
N HIS A 251 16.67 -0.09 -13.15
CA HIS A 251 16.79 0.66 -11.91
C HIS A 251 16.39 -0.17 -10.69
N TYR A 252 15.32 -0.95 -10.75
CA TYR A 252 14.97 -1.85 -9.64
C TYR A 252 16.07 -2.85 -9.32
N ALA A 253 16.72 -3.40 -10.36
CA ALA A 253 17.82 -4.34 -10.17
C ALA A 253 19.04 -3.66 -9.54
N GLU A 254 19.41 -2.46 -10.01
CA GLU A 254 20.51 -1.65 -9.47
C GLU A 254 20.27 -1.26 -8.02
N GLU A 255 19.02 -0.89 -7.69
CA GLU A 255 18.61 -0.48 -6.33
C GLU A 255 18.31 -1.68 -5.40
N HIS A 256 18.31 -2.90 -5.89
CA HIS A 256 17.85 -4.08 -5.15
C HIS A 256 16.42 -3.96 -4.61
N PHE A 257 15.54 -3.30 -5.35
CA PHE A 257 14.11 -3.20 -5.06
C PHE A 257 13.34 -4.35 -5.71
N ALA A 258 12.24 -4.75 -5.10
CA ALA A 258 11.28 -5.64 -5.75
C ALA A 258 10.44 -4.80 -6.73
N GLY A 259 10.58 -5.05 -8.03
CA GLY A 259 10.02 -4.21 -9.07
C GLY A 259 8.71 -4.72 -9.65
N ASN A 260 7.84 -3.78 -9.99
CA ASN A 260 6.65 -3.99 -10.81
C ASN A 260 6.48 -2.81 -11.78
N VAL A 261 6.33 -3.08 -13.07
CA VAL A 261 5.95 -2.04 -14.05
C VAL A 261 4.55 -2.36 -14.54
N THR A 262 3.62 -1.45 -14.34
CA THR A 262 2.20 -1.70 -14.61
C THR A 262 1.49 -0.46 -15.18
N VAL A 263 0.17 -0.44 -15.09
CA VAL A 263 -0.71 0.66 -15.50
C VAL A 263 -1.35 1.29 -14.26
N VAL A 264 -1.68 2.57 -14.34
CA VAL A 264 -2.28 3.33 -13.23
C VAL A 264 -3.59 2.71 -12.72
N ASP A 265 -4.39 2.11 -13.62
CA ASP A 265 -5.66 1.49 -13.26
C ASP A 265 -5.52 0.26 -12.34
N LEU A 266 -4.31 -0.32 -12.20
CA LEU A 266 -4.04 -1.51 -11.39
C LEU A 266 -5.05 -2.63 -11.61
N ASP A 267 -5.44 -2.85 -12.87
CA ASP A 267 -6.57 -3.70 -13.29
C ASP A 267 -6.14 -5.03 -13.92
N LYS A 268 -4.82 -5.30 -13.99
CA LYS A 268 -4.28 -6.49 -14.67
C LYS A 268 -2.92 -6.94 -14.17
N VAL A 269 -2.66 -8.21 -14.31
CA VAL A 269 -1.34 -8.82 -14.11
C VAL A 269 -0.39 -8.41 -15.24
N LYS A 270 0.80 -7.97 -14.89
CA LYS A 270 1.90 -7.68 -15.83
C LYS A 270 3.04 -8.68 -15.64
N PRO A 271 3.81 -8.97 -16.72
CA PRO A 271 5.00 -9.80 -16.61
C PRO A 271 6.02 -9.20 -15.62
N PRO A 272 6.79 -10.04 -14.90
CA PRO A 272 7.89 -9.55 -14.08
C PRO A 272 8.99 -8.92 -14.95
N CYS A 273 9.76 -8.02 -14.34
CA CYS A 273 11.02 -7.58 -14.93
C CYS A 273 11.89 -8.79 -15.29
N ARG A 274 12.35 -8.88 -16.52
CA ARG A 274 13.31 -9.91 -16.89
C ARG A 274 14.63 -9.60 -16.19
N ARG A 275 15.25 -10.61 -15.58
CA ARG A 275 16.65 -10.49 -15.14
C ARG A 275 17.50 -10.24 -16.38
N ALA A 276 18.31 -9.18 -16.34
CA ALA A 276 19.32 -8.95 -17.36
C ALA A 276 20.35 -10.08 -17.35
#